data_3732b3c57a730941aa031c772038b927
#
_entry.id   3732b3c57a730941aa031c772038b927
#
_cell.length_a   1.000
_cell.length_b   1.000
_cell.length_c   1.000
_cell.angle_alpha   90.00
_cell.angle_beta   90.00
_cell.angle_gamma   90.00
#
_symmetry.space_group_name_H-M   'P 1'
#
loop_
_entity.id
_entity.type
_entity.pdbx_description
1 polymer ?
#
loop_
_entity_poly.entity_id
_entity_poly.type
_entity_poly.pdbx_seq_one_letter_code
_entity_poly.pdbx_strand_id
1 'polypeptide(L)'
;VTHCPAFRRCHGQSRPDWAVFAEVGRRLGFDDQFSYGSSAEVYAEFTQLTKGRLCDVSGLSHDLLIQEGPQQWPFPTGSEPSTKGKRLYCDRQFATPNGRARFCSDQPLGLAEPPCDAYPLVLTVGRYLGQWHTMTRTGKVERLMKQHAEPLLEIHPDDAHALNVINGGLAAISSRRGHLTARAKVTDRIRKGLV
;
A
#
# COMPACT_ATOMS: atom_id res chain seq x y z
N VAL A 1 -9.14 5.19 11.57
CA VAL A 1 -9.11 3.84 12.15
C VAL A 1 -10.45 3.19 11.90
N THR A 2 -10.43 1.93 11.40
CA THR A 2 -11.63 1.18 11.03
C THR A 2 -11.54 -0.21 11.63
N HIS A 3 -12.64 -0.70 12.20
CA HIS A 3 -12.74 -2.09 12.61
C HIS A 3 -12.96 -2.99 11.38
N CYS A 4 -12.12 -4.00 11.22
CA CYS A 4 -12.23 -4.99 10.16
C CYS A 4 -12.56 -6.35 10.78
N PRO A 5 -13.85 -6.72 10.91
CA PRO A 5 -14.26 -7.98 11.52
C PRO A 5 -13.86 -9.17 10.66
N ALA A 6 -13.64 -10.30 11.30
CA ALA A 6 -13.49 -11.55 10.59
C ALA A 6 -14.80 -11.92 9.87
N PHE A 7 -14.80 -11.95 8.55
CA PHE A 7 -15.97 -12.33 7.74
C PHE A 7 -15.98 -13.83 7.38
N ARG A 8 -14.90 -14.54 7.68
CA ARG A 8 -14.74 -15.96 7.39
C ARG A 8 -13.94 -16.66 8.50
N ARG A 9 -14.30 -17.88 8.80
CA ARG A 9 -13.49 -18.74 9.69
C ARG A 9 -12.16 -19.11 9.05
N CYS A 10 -11.12 -19.22 9.86
CA CYS A 10 -9.82 -19.74 9.41
C CYS A 10 -10.00 -21.15 8.85
N HIS A 11 -9.29 -21.45 7.77
CA HIS A 11 -9.35 -22.76 7.11
C HIS A 11 -8.36 -23.73 7.76
N GLY A 12 -8.83 -24.94 8.06
CA GLY A 12 -7.99 -25.99 8.64
C GLY A 12 -7.35 -25.55 9.95
N GLN A 13 -6.03 -25.67 10.03
CA GLN A 13 -5.23 -25.29 11.21
C GLN A 13 -4.68 -23.85 11.17
N SER A 14 -5.09 -23.04 10.20
CA SER A 14 -4.66 -21.65 10.14
C SER A 14 -5.22 -20.84 11.32
N ARG A 15 -4.43 -19.87 11.78
CA ARG A 15 -4.75 -19.01 12.92
C ARG A 15 -4.51 -17.56 12.57
N PRO A 16 -5.20 -16.62 13.24
CA PRO A 16 -4.88 -15.20 13.09
C PRO A 16 -3.43 -14.90 13.51
N ASP A 17 -2.79 -13.95 12.86
CA ASP A 17 -1.37 -13.60 13.11
C ASP A 17 -1.12 -13.27 14.58
N TRP A 18 -2.00 -12.49 15.22
CA TRP A 18 -1.85 -12.15 16.63
C TRP A 18 -1.82 -13.39 17.55
N ALA A 19 -2.61 -14.40 17.25
CA ALA A 19 -2.65 -15.64 18.05
C ALA A 19 -1.38 -16.47 17.87
N VAL A 20 -0.80 -16.45 16.66
CA VAL A 20 0.50 -17.10 16.40
C VAL A 20 1.61 -16.41 17.20
N PHE A 21 1.68 -15.08 17.16
CA PHE A 21 2.68 -14.32 17.92
C PHE A 21 2.49 -14.50 19.43
N ALA A 22 1.25 -14.46 19.93
CA ALA A 22 0.97 -14.67 21.33
C ALA A 22 1.42 -16.06 21.81
N GLU A 23 1.19 -17.11 21.01
CA GLU A 23 1.68 -18.44 21.36
C GLU A 23 3.20 -18.54 21.39
N VAL A 24 3.87 -17.92 20.42
CA VAL A 24 5.36 -17.87 20.42
C VAL A 24 5.86 -17.15 21.67
N GLY A 25 5.27 -16.01 22.02
CA GLY A 25 5.60 -15.28 23.25
C GLY A 25 5.48 -16.14 24.50
N ARG A 26 4.37 -16.84 24.67
CA ARG A 26 4.18 -17.77 25.79
C ARG A 26 5.22 -18.88 25.81
N ARG A 27 5.52 -19.49 24.68
CA ARG A 27 6.57 -20.54 24.59
C ARG A 27 7.97 -20.04 24.91
N LEU A 28 8.19 -18.74 24.81
CA LEU A 28 9.45 -18.10 25.22
C LEU A 28 9.46 -17.73 26.71
N GLY A 29 8.41 -18.04 27.47
CA GLY A 29 8.30 -17.79 28.91
C GLY A 29 7.67 -16.45 29.30
N PHE A 30 6.97 -15.78 28.36
CA PHE A 30 6.28 -14.52 28.60
C PHE A 30 4.76 -14.70 28.70
N ASP A 31 4.30 -15.68 29.50
CA ASP A 31 2.89 -16.06 29.60
C ASP A 31 1.99 -14.89 29.99
N ASP A 32 2.39 -14.13 30.99
CA ASP A 32 1.61 -13.01 31.51
C ASP A 32 1.45 -11.87 30.48
N GLN A 33 2.50 -11.60 29.70
CA GLN A 33 2.52 -10.53 28.69
C GLN A 33 1.77 -10.93 27.41
N PHE A 34 1.56 -12.21 27.16
CA PHE A 34 0.91 -12.73 25.97
C PHE A 34 -0.36 -13.52 26.25
N SER A 35 -1.08 -13.15 27.30
CA SER A 35 -2.30 -13.81 27.79
C SER A 35 -3.57 -13.42 27.03
N TYR A 36 -3.45 -12.83 25.83
CA TYR A 36 -4.59 -12.37 25.05
C TYR A 36 -5.55 -13.49 24.64
N GLY A 37 -6.85 -13.26 24.86
CA GLY A 37 -7.95 -14.09 24.38
C GLY A 37 -8.58 -13.62 23.08
N SER A 38 -8.30 -12.36 22.66
CA SER A 38 -8.93 -11.77 21.48
C SER A 38 -8.05 -10.67 20.84
N SER A 39 -8.33 -10.35 19.58
CA SER A 39 -7.72 -9.20 18.91
C SER A 39 -8.13 -7.86 19.55
N ALA A 40 -9.27 -7.82 20.23
CA ALA A 40 -9.72 -6.63 20.94
C ALA A 40 -8.79 -6.30 22.13
N GLU A 41 -8.33 -7.33 22.85
CA GLU A 41 -7.38 -7.17 23.96
C GLU A 41 -6.01 -6.69 23.46
N VAL A 42 -5.51 -7.27 22.38
CA VAL A 42 -4.28 -6.80 21.73
C VAL A 42 -4.41 -5.33 21.30
N TYR A 43 -5.57 -4.97 20.73
CA TYR A 43 -5.84 -3.59 20.32
C TYR A 43 -5.95 -2.65 21.54
N ALA A 44 -6.58 -3.09 22.62
CA ALA A 44 -6.69 -2.31 23.85
C ALA A 44 -5.31 -1.98 24.44
N GLU A 45 -4.40 -2.95 24.49
CA GLU A 45 -3.01 -2.67 24.89
C GLU A 45 -2.33 -1.66 23.96
N PHE A 46 -2.42 -1.88 22.64
CA PHE A 46 -1.86 -0.96 21.66
C PHE A 46 -2.37 0.47 21.85
N THR A 47 -3.68 0.67 22.05
CA THR A 47 -4.25 1.99 22.23
C THR A 47 -3.66 2.69 23.48
N GLN A 48 -3.47 1.97 24.58
CA GLN A 48 -2.85 2.53 25.80
C GLN A 48 -1.39 2.91 25.59
N LEU A 49 -0.63 2.15 24.81
CA LEU A 49 0.76 2.48 24.46
C LEU A 49 0.89 3.77 23.62
N THR A 50 -0.19 4.18 22.94
CA THR A 50 -0.22 5.43 22.15
C THR A 50 -0.56 6.67 22.98
N LYS A 51 -1.03 6.49 24.22
CA LYS A 51 -1.50 7.59 25.08
C LYS A 51 -0.46 8.68 25.25
N GLY A 52 -0.86 9.91 25.00
CA GLY A 52 0.00 11.09 25.08
C GLY A 52 1.04 11.22 23.95
N ARG A 53 1.00 10.35 22.94
CA ARG A 53 1.86 10.44 21.74
C ARG A 53 1.16 11.18 20.60
N LEU A 54 1.91 11.52 19.54
CA LEU A 54 1.37 12.21 18.36
C LEU A 54 0.22 11.44 17.67
N CYS A 55 0.27 10.12 17.72
CA CYS A 55 -0.75 9.24 17.16
C CYS A 55 -1.66 8.65 18.24
N ASP A 56 -1.95 9.41 19.27
CA ASP A 56 -2.80 8.96 20.39
C ASP A 56 -4.16 8.47 19.89
N VAL A 57 -4.45 7.21 20.13
CA VAL A 57 -5.74 6.55 19.85
C VAL A 57 -6.30 5.87 21.10
N SER A 58 -5.86 6.32 22.30
CA SER A 58 -6.23 5.73 23.58
C SER A 58 -7.72 5.77 23.91
N GLY A 59 -8.49 6.58 23.19
CA GLY A 59 -9.96 6.63 23.30
C GLY A 59 -10.69 5.61 22.40
N LEU A 60 -9.97 4.87 21.54
CA LEU A 60 -10.58 3.90 20.63
C LEU A 60 -10.64 2.50 21.23
N SER A 61 -11.73 1.80 20.94
CA SER A 61 -11.89 0.36 21.20
C SER A 61 -12.57 -0.30 20.02
N HIS A 62 -12.56 -1.66 19.98
CA HIS A 62 -13.36 -2.38 18.99
C HIS A 62 -14.84 -2.04 19.10
N ASP A 63 -15.38 -1.99 20.33
CA ASP A 63 -16.80 -1.71 20.57
C ASP A 63 -17.19 -0.31 20.06
N LEU A 64 -16.37 0.71 20.36
CA LEU A 64 -16.60 2.05 19.84
C LEU A 64 -16.59 2.08 18.31
N LEU A 65 -15.62 1.43 17.67
CA LEU A 65 -15.51 1.39 16.22
C LEU A 65 -16.64 0.57 15.56
N ILE A 66 -17.23 -0.39 16.27
CA ILE A 66 -18.40 -1.14 15.81
C ILE A 66 -19.67 -0.27 15.91
N GLN A 67 -19.84 0.44 17.00
CA GLN A 67 -21.03 1.25 17.28
C GLN A 67 -21.05 2.56 16.47
N GLU A 68 -19.93 3.27 16.47
CA GLU A 68 -19.82 4.62 15.91
C GLU A 68 -19.19 4.66 14.51
N GLY A 69 -18.72 3.49 14.02
CA GLY A 69 -18.06 3.40 12.72
C GLY A 69 -16.61 3.92 12.73
N PRO A 70 -16.02 4.13 11.55
CA PRO A 70 -14.64 4.59 11.40
C PRO A 70 -14.38 5.93 12.07
N GLN A 71 -13.29 6.02 12.83
CA GLN A 71 -12.86 7.25 13.50
C GLN A 71 -11.52 7.74 12.98
N GLN A 72 -11.35 9.06 12.92
CA GLN A 72 -10.08 9.67 12.54
C GLN A 72 -9.15 9.79 13.76
N TRP A 73 -7.88 9.49 13.59
CA TRP A 73 -6.83 9.77 14.59
C TRP A 73 -6.25 11.19 14.41
N PRO A 74 -5.71 11.80 15.45
CA PRO A 74 -5.64 11.30 16.83
C PRO A 74 -7.04 11.25 17.48
N PHE A 75 -7.21 10.29 18.41
CA PHE A 75 -8.44 10.09 19.14
C PHE A 75 -8.10 9.74 20.61
N PRO A 76 -7.60 10.71 21.40
CA PRO A 76 -7.27 10.49 22.78
C PRO A 76 -8.50 10.19 23.65
N THR A 77 -8.28 9.60 24.81
CA THR A 77 -9.34 9.36 25.81
C THR A 77 -10.14 10.65 26.06
N GLY A 78 -11.47 10.55 26.01
CA GLY A 78 -12.38 11.70 26.15
C GLY A 78 -12.73 12.41 24.82
N SER A 79 -12.24 11.91 23.69
CA SER A 79 -12.68 12.40 22.38
C SER A 79 -14.11 11.96 22.06
N GLU A 80 -14.86 12.82 21.38
CA GLU A 80 -16.21 12.49 20.90
C GLU A 80 -16.17 11.83 19.53
N PRO A 81 -16.92 10.75 19.30
CA PRO A 81 -17.03 10.11 17.99
C PRO A 81 -17.56 11.07 16.92
N SER A 82 -17.06 10.96 15.71
CA SER A 82 -17.51 11.76 14.59
C SER A 82 -17.38 11.01 13.26
N THR A 83 -18.43 11.02 12.47
CA THR A 83 -18.43 10.52 11.09
C THR A 83 -17.84 11.54 10.10
N LYS A 84 -17.61 12.77 10.54
CA LYS A 84 -17.00 13.81 9.71
C LYS A 84 -15.49 13.80 9.89
N GLY A 85 -14.77 13.75 8.78
CA GLY A 85 -13.32 13.91 8.80
C GLY A 85 -12.91 15.27 9.36
N LYS A 86 -11.81 15.29 10.12
CA LYS A 86 -11.24 16.50 10.70
C LYS A 86 -9.93 16.82 9.97
N ARG A 87 -9.83 18.02 9.42
CA ARG A 87 -8.55 18.47 8.85
C ARG A 87 -7.57 18.71 10.00
N LEU A 88 -6.43 18.02 9.94
CA LEU A 88 -5.35 18.21 10.90
C LEU A 88 -4.58 19.52 10.63
N TYR A 89 -3.92 20.03 11.66
CA TYR A 89 -3.06 21.22 11.60
C TYR A 89 -3.76 22.52 11.19
N CYS A 90 -5.10 22.62 11.40
CA CYS A 90 -5.84 23.87 11.18
C CYS A 90 -5.40 24.98 12.14
N ASP A 91 -4.92 24.60 13.30
CA ASP A 91 -4.32 25.47 14.32
C ASP A 91 -2.88 25.92 13.98
N ARG A 92 -2.35 25.41 12.85
CA ARG A 92 -0.96 25.63 12.41
C ARG A 92 0.09 25.17 13.43
N GLN A 93 -0.28 24.28 14.35
CA GLN A 93 0.66 23.63 15.27
C GLN A 93 1.12 22.30 14.68
N PHE A 94 2.43 22.15 14.54
CA PHE A 94 3.07 20.97 13.96
C PHE A 94 3.91 20.27 15.03
N ALA A 95 4.08 18.96 14.88
CA ALA A 95 4.88 18.13 15.77
C ALA A 95 6.39 18.30 15.52
N THR A 96 6.86 19.53 15.65
CA THR A 96 8.26 19.94 15.52
C THR A 96 8.68 20.71 16.77
N PRO A 97 9.98 20.81 17.09
CA PRO A 97 10.43 21.53 18.31
C PRO A 97 9.96 22.98 18.39
N ASN A 98 9.73 23.64 17.27
CA ASN A 98 9.28 25.04 17.22
C ASN A 98 7.79 25.19 16.85
N GLY A 99 7.02 24.08 16.78
CA GLY A 99 5.59 24.08 16.41
C GLY A 99 5.28 24.48 14.96
N ARG A 100 6.27 24.69 14.11
CA ARG A 100 6.08 25.11 12.72
C ARG A 100 6.34 23.97 11.74
N ALA A 101 5.68 24.02 10.58
CA ALA A 101 5.97 23.11 9.48
C ALA A 101 7.45 23.23 9.06
N ARG A 102 8.08 22.09 8.82
CA ARG A 102 9.44 22.03 8.29
C ARG A 102 9.37 21.63 6.81
N PHE A 103 9.84 22.49 5.95
CA PHE A 103 10.04 22.15 4.54
C PHE A 103 11.36 21.41 4.37
N CYS A 104 11.29 20.25 3.76
CA CYS A 104 12.47 19.52 3.30
C CYS A 104 12.47 19.59 1.78
N SER A 105 13.55 20.10 1.21
CA SER A 105 13.77 20.11 -0.24
C SER A 105 15.07 19.37 -0.52
N ASP A 106 14.95 18.27 -1.26
CA ASP A 106 16.10 17.55 -1.76
C ASP A 106 16.27 17.84 -3.25
N GLN A 107 17.50 17.87 -3.72
CA GLN A 107 17.76 17.91 -5.14
C GLN A 107 17.40 16.54 -5.73
N PRO A 108 16.56 16.49 -6.78
CA PRO A 108 16.26 15.24 -7.43
C PRO A 108 17.56 14.61 -7.97
N LEU A 109 17.84 13.41 -7.54
CA LEU A 109 18.85 12.60 -8.20
C LEU A 109 18.33 12.22 -9.58
N GLY A 110 19.08 12.46 -10.63
CA GLY A 110 18.72 12.05 -11.98
C GLY A 110 18.56 10.52 -12.08
N LEU A 111 18.18 10.03 -13.24
CA LEU A 111 18.12 8.60 -13.50
C LEU A 111 19.53 8.00 -13.35
N ALA A 112 19.65 6.86 -12.66
CA ALA A 112 20.91 6.11 -12.54
C ALA A 112 21.47 5.70 -13.91
N GLU A 113 20.57 5.43 -14.85
CA GLU A 113 20.86 5.14 -16.25
C GLU A 113 19.99 6.05 -17.13
N PRO A 114 20.48 7.26 -17.49
CA PRO A 114 19.74 8.14 -18.38
C PRO A 114 19.63 7.54 -19.78
N PRO A 115 18.60 7.93 -20.56
CA PRO A 115 18.48 7.53 -21.96
C PRO A 115 19.75 7.87 -22.75
N CYS A 116 20.07 7.03 -23.72
CA CYS A 116 21.17 7.19 -24.67
C CYS A 116 20.75 6.61 -26.03
N ASP A 117 21.57 6.81 -27.07
CA ASP A 117 21.24 6.35 -28.42
C ASP A 117 20.92 4.86 -28.50
N ALA A 118 21.59 4.02 -27.70
CA ALA A 118 21.34 2.58 -27.65
C ALA A 118 20.06 2.23 -26.88
N TYR A 119 19.63 3.07 -25.93
CA TYR A 119 18.46 2.88 -25.08
C TYR A 119 17.72 4.24 -24.94
N PRO A 120 17.00 4.66 -26.00
CA PRO A 120 16.44 6.02 -26.07
C PRO A 120 15.18 6.21 -25.21
N LEU A 121 14.56 5.14 -24.72
CA LEU A 121 13.32 5.21 -23.96
C LEU A 121 13.54 4.97 -22.47
N VAL A 122 12.72 5.61 -21.65
CA VAL A 122 12.66 5.37 -20.19
C VAL A 122 11.58 4.31 -19.93
N LEU A 123 11.99 3.19 -19.32
CA LEU A 123 11.06 2.17 -18.88
C LEU A 123 10.45 2.55 -17.53
N THR A 124 9.13 2.65 -17.48
CA THR A 124 8.37 2.78 -16.24
C THR A 124 7.61 1.50 -15.96
N VAL A 125 7.36 1.22 -14.68
CA VAL A 125 6.63 0.01 -14.28
C VAL A 125 5.33 0.42 -13.63
N GLY A 126 4.23 0.03 -14.24
CA GLY A 126 2.87 0.21 -13.72
C GLY A 126 2.33 -1.03 -13.04
N ARG A 127 1.14 -0.90 -12.47
CA ARG A 127 0.39 -1.98 -11.84
C ARG A 127 -0.99 -2.11 -12.50
N TYR A 128 -1.42 -3.34 -12.73
CA TYR A 128 -2.79 -3.59 -13.16
C TYR A 128 -3.79 -3.31 -12.04
N LEU A 129 -4.89 -2.66 -12.39
CA LEU A 129 -5.90 -2.23 -11.43
C LEU A 129 -6.47 -3.37 -10.59
N GLY A 130 -6.70 -4.53 -11.18
CA GLY A 130 -7.25 -5.70 -10.50
C GLY A 130 -6.22 -6.62 -9.85
N GLN A 131 -4.92 -6.30 -9.91
CA GLN A 131 -3.87 -7.19 -9.45
C GLN A 131 -3.15 -6.67 -8.21
N TRP A 132 -2.76 -7.58 -7.34
CA TRP A 132 -2.03 -7.32 -6.12
C TRP A 132 -0.59 -7.79 -6.21
N HIS A 133 0.35 -6.88 -6.11
CA HIS A 133 1.81 -7.15 -6.15
C HIS A 133 2.20 -8.18 -7.23
N THR A 134 2.85 -9.27 -6.81
CA THR A 134 3.31 -10.37 -7.66
C THR A 134 2.21 -11.33 -8.10
N MET A 135 0.94 -10.98 -7.91
CA MET A 135 -0.23 -11.77 -8.28
C MET A 135 -0.37 -13.11 -7.52
N THR A 136 0.40 -13.32 -6.45
CA THR A 136 0.37 -14.56 -5.64
C THR A 136 -1.01 -14.87 -5.07
N ARG A 137 -1.83 -13.86 -4.83
CA ARG A 137 -3.23 -14.01 -4.39
C ARG A 137 -4.21 -13.83 -5.53
N THR A 138 -4.14 -12.72 -6.23
CA THR A 138 -5.10 -12.33 -7.28
C THR A 138 -4.95 -13.18 -8.54
N GLY A 139 -3.76 -13.72 -8.84
CA GLY A 139 -3.54 -14.65 -9.94
C GLY A 139 -4.27 -16.00 -9.81
N LYS A 140 -4.77 -16.33 -8.61
CA LYS A 140 -5.62 -17.50 -8.36
C LYS A 140 -7.12 -17.23 -8.60
N VAL A 141 -7.48 -15.99 -8.90
CA VAL A 141 -8.87 -15.57 -9.10
C VAL A 141 -9.10 -15.39 -10.60
N GLU A 142 -9.75 -16.37 -11.22
CA GLU A 142 -9.98 -16.42 -12.67
C GLU A 142 -10.63 -15.15 -13.23
N ARG A 143 -11.60 -14.58 -12.52
CA ARG A 143 -12.26 -13.33 -12.91
C ARG A 143 -11.30 -12.15 -13.01
N LEU A 144 -10.32 -12.05 -12.12
CA LEU A 144 -9.30 -10.99 -12.18
C LEU A 144 -8.28 -11.26 -13.28
N MET A 145 -7.91 -12.51 -13.48
CA MET A 145 -7.00 -12.91 -14.55
C MET A 145 -7.58 -12.66 -15.95
N LYS A 146 -8.89 -12.82 -16.13
CA LYS A 146 -9.56 -12.50 -17.40
C LYS A 146 -9.48 -11.02 -17.78
N GLN A 147 -9.34 -10.11 -16.81
CA GLN A 147 -9.23 -8.67 -17.07
C GLN A 147 -7.83 -8.28 -17.58
N HIS A 148 -6.80 -8.98 -17.09
CA HIS A 148 -5.39 -8.70 -17.40
C HIS A 148 -4.61 -10.01 -17.46
N ALA A 149 -4.77 -10.71 -18.59
CA ALA A 149 -4.22 -12.06 -18.75
C ALA A 149 -2.70 -12.07 -19.00
N GLU A 150 -2.15 -10.99 -19.53
CA GLU A 150 -0.74 -10.89 -19.92
C GLU A 150 -0.16 -9.48 -19.67
N PRO A 151 1.16 -9.36 -19.48
CA PRO A 151 1.84 -8.08 -19.41
C PRO A 151 1.65 -7.28 -20.70
N LEU A 152 1.45 -5.96 -20.55
CA LEU A 152 1.33 -5.02 -21.67
C LEU A 152 2.47 -4.02 -21.63
N LEU A 153 2.99 -3.69 -22.81
CA LEU A 153 3.85 -2.55 -23.05
C LEU A 153 3.01 -1.39 -23.55
N GLU A 154 2.78 -0.36 -22.76
CA GLU A 154 2.18 0.87 -23.28
C GLU A 154 3.26 1.72 -23.95
N ILE A 155 2.98 2.24 -25.15
CA ILE A 155 3.92 3.04 -25.94
C ILE A 155 3.16 4.16 -26.65
N HIS A 156 3.78 5.36 -26.68
CA HIS A 156 3.22 6.51 -27.36
C HIS A 156 3.14 6.25 -28.90
N PRO A 157 2.10 6.75 -29.62
CA PRO A 157 1.97 6.55 -31.07
C PRO A 157 3.20 6.97 -31.89
N ASP A 158 3.83 8.10 -31.58
CA ASP A 158 5.02 8.57 -32.30
C ASP A 158 6.21 7.62 -32.10
N ASP A 159 6.41 7.12 -30.87
CA ASP A 159 7.49 6.20 -30.58
C ASP A 159 7.22 4.82 -31.21
N ALA A 160 5.96 4.36 -31.18
CA ALA A 160 5.54 3.16 -31.83
C ALA A 160 5.78 3.20 -33.36
N HIS A 161 5.45 4.32 -33.98
CA HIS A 161 5.70 4.55 -35.39
C HIS A 161 7.22 4.55 -35.71
N ALA A 162 8.01 5.29 -34.93
CA ALA A 162 9.46 5.37 -35.12
C ALA A 162 10.17 4.02 -34.96
N LEU A 163 9.64 3.15 -34.10
CA LEU A 163 10.20 1.83 -33.79
C LEU A 163 9.51 0.68 -34.55
N ASN A 164 8.56 0.97 -35.45
CA ASN A 164 7.76 -0.01 -36.16
C ASN A 164 7.02 -1.00 -35.24
N VAL A 165 6.54 -0.52 -34.09
CA VAL A 165 5.76 -1.31 -33.13
C VAL A 165 4.29 -1.24 -33.52
N ILE A 166 3.68 -2.40 -33.72
CA ILE A 166 2.27 -2.53 -34.11
C ILE A 166 1.40 -2.72 -32.88
N ASN A 167 0.30 -1.97 -32.79
CA ASN A 167 -0.67 -2.13 -31.71
C ASN A 167 -1.20 -3.58 -31.65
N GLY A 168 -1.15 -4.21 -30.47
CA GLY A 168 -1.52 -5.61 -30.27
C GLY A 168 -0.45 -6.61 -30.68
N GLY A 169 0.63 -6.20 -31.33
CA GLY A 169 1.78 -7.04 -31.67
C GLY A 169 2.69 -7.34 -30.48
N LEU A 170 3.59 -8.30 -30.63
CA LEU A 170 4.63 -8.57 -29.66
C LEU A 170 5.81 -7.62 -29.89
N ALA A 171 6.28 -6.98 -28.84
CA ALA A 171 7.46 -6.11 -28.85
C ALA A 171 8.51 -6.62 -27.88
N ALA A 172 9.76 -6.63 -28.30
CA ALA A 172 10.92 -6.93 -27.46
C ALA A 172 11.34 -5.64 -26.73
N ILE A 173 11.50 -5.74 -25.43
CA ILE A 173 11.97 -4.67 -24.54
C ILE A 173 13.33 -5.10 -24.03
N SER A 174 14.35 -4.27 -24.26
CA SER A 174 15.72 -4.58 -23.86
C SER A 174 16.30 -3.44 -23.02
N SER A 175 17.10 -3.81 -22.04
CA SER A 175 17.94 -2.91 -21.25
C SER A 175 19.34 -3.48 -21.14
N ARG A 176 20.26 -2.75 -20.50
CA ARG A 176 21.62 -3.27 -20.21
C ARG A 176 21.62 -4.51 -19.33
N ARG A 177 20.54 -4.76 -18.56
CA ARG A 177 20.45 -5.83 -17.57
C ARG A 177 19.62 -7.02 -18.01
N GLY A 178 18.85 -6.91 -19.08
CA GLY A 178 18.00 -8.00 -19.53
C GLY A 178 17.03 -7.60 -20.63
N HIS A 179 16.24 -8.57 -21.04
CA HIS A 179 15.24 -8.41 -22.07
C HIS A 179 13.97 -9.18 -21.69
N LEU A 180 12.85 -8.72 -22.22
CA LEU A 180 11.56 -9.40 -22.14
C LEU A 180 10.74 -9.11 -23.39
N THR A 181 9.67 -9.88 -23.60
CA THR A 181 8.70 -9.65 -24.66
C THR A 181 7.34 -9.40 -24.05
N ALA A 182 6.64 -8.38 -24.53
CA ALA A 182 5.29 -8.06 -24.10
C ALA A 182 4.42 -7.63 -25.29
N ARG A 183 3.11 -7.75 -25.14
CA ARG A 183 2.17 -7.24 -26.13
C ARG A 183 2.12 -5.73 -26.08
N ALA A 184 2.29 -5.08 -27.21
CA ALA A 184 2.28 -3.63 -27.30
C ALA A 184 0.84 -3.10 -27.32
N LYS A 185 0.61 -2.03 -26.56
CA LYS A 185 -0.58 -1.19 -26.56
C LYS A 185 -0.17 0.23 -26.91
N VAL A 186 -0.48 0.63 -28.13
CA VAL A 186 -0.22 2.01 -28.60
C VAL A 186 -1.29 2.92 -28.00
N THR A 187 -0.88 3.94 -27.25
CA THR A 187 -1.78 4.85 -26.53
C THR A 187 -1.13 6.21 -26.27
N ASP A 188 -1.93 7.26 -26.35
CA ASP A 188 -1.54 8.64 -26.01
C ASP A 188 -1.56 8.94 -24.51
N ARG A 189 -1.96 7.96 -23.69
CA ARG A 189 -1.96 8.07 -22.22
C ARG A 189 -0.57 8.05 -21.60
N ILE A 190 0.41 7.52 -22.33
CA ILE A 190 1.81 7.56 -21.95
C ILE A 190 2.52 8.68 -22.72
N ARG A 191 3.47 9.33 -22.08
CA ARG A 191 4.24 10.40 -22.72
C ARG A 191 5.24 9.83 -23.73
N LYS A 192 5.50 10.57 -24.80
CA LYS A 192 6.60 10.28 -25.72
C LYS A 192 7.92 10.13 -24.97
N GLY A 193 8.72 9.14 -25.36
CA GLY A 193 9.98 8.79 -24.71
C GLY A 193 9.85 7.90 -23.49
N LEU A 194 8.62 7.49 -23.10
CA LEU A 194 8.35 6.56 -22.02
C LEU A 194 7.69 5.28 -22.56
N VAL A 195 7.97 4.17 -21.90
CA VAL A 195 7.31 2.88 -22.09
C VAL A 195 7.04 2.21 -20.75
#